data_987dbcecbbc85a35cb088c7b70a191b2
#
_entry.id   987dbcecbbc85a35cb088c7b70a191b2
#
_cell.length_a   1.000
_cell.length_b   1.000
_cell.length_c   1.000
_cell.angle_alpha   90.00
_cell.angle_beta   90.00
_cell.angle_gamma   90.00
#
_symmetry.space_group_name_H-M   'P 1'
#
loop_
_entity.id
_entity.type
_entity.pdbx_description
1 polymer ?
#
loop_
_entity_poly.entity_id
_entity_poly.type
_entity_poly.pdbx_seq_one_letter_code
_entity_poly.pdbx_strand_id
1 'polypeptide(L)'
;TGAVHYFQADGTETTRSSNEKNTGSHDEAVLVPELFIEAVTDSGTIGLSYIPTKEVGSESRKDTSTSGDSQDTGTYKAEAELDNVIQVYADLPMTEMMGYPIHLKLGIQHATLATLESLNSGSSYPDQDLLGYTIGFGTKGDLDYGNNLYYKAEATYTAFEDYEADSDSSPANRVEAEIEDIAVKFSIGYKF
;
A
#
# COMPACT_ATOMS: atom_id res chain seq x y z
N THR A 1 -0.99 -3.31 16.28
CA THR A 1 0.20 -2.79 15.58
C THR A 1 0.01 -1.31 15.28
N GLY A 2 1.05 -0.53 15.45
CA GLY A 2 1.23 0.76 14.80
C GLY A 2 2.35 0.60 13.76
N ALA A 3 2.10 1.02 12.54
CA ALA A 3 3.07 0.91 11.46
C ALA A 3 3.23 2.26 10.75
N VAL A 4 4.46 2.61 10.42
CA VAL A 4 4.75 3.69 9.48
C VAL A 4 5.05 3.03 8.15
N HIS A 5 4.21 3.30 7.17
CA HIS A 5 4.35 2.88 5.79
C HIS A 5 4.88 4.03 4.96
N TYR A 6 5.83 3.74 4.09
CA TYR A 6 6.31 4.63 3.05
C TYR A 6 5.94 4.02 1.72
N PHE A 7 4.93 4.62 1.08
CA PHE A 7 4.48 4.23 -0.24
C PHE A 7 5.24 4.99 -1.30
N GLN A 8 5.57 4.27 -2.34
CA GLN A 8 6.09 4.83 -3.58
C GLN A 8 5.20 4.33 -4.71
N ALA A 9 4.71 5.26 -5.53
CA ALA A 9 3.91 4.96 -6.71
C ALA A 9 4.51 5.68 -7.91
N ASP A 10 4.89 4.92 -8.94
CA ASP A 10 5.39 5.44 -10.22
C ASP A 10 4.35 5.14 -11.29
N GLY A 11 3.78 6.19 -11.88
CA GLY A 11 2.69 6.08 -12.86
C GLY A 11 3.03 6.65 -14.22
N THR A 12 2.45 6.05 -15.26
CA THR A 12 2.51 6.54 -16.64
C THR A 12 1.12 6.56 -17.23
N GLU A 13 0.62 7.74 -17.62
CA GLU A 13 -0.57 7.88 -18.44
C GLU A 13 -0.18 7.98 -19.91
N THR A 14 -0.82 7.20 -20.75
CA THR A 14 -0.69 7.29 -22.21
C THR A 14 -2.00 7.83 -22.80
N THR A 15 -1.94 9.04 -23.37
CA THR A 15 -3.06 9.68 -24.05
C THR A 15 -3.21 9.10 -25.45
N ARG A 16 -4.27 8.31 -25.69
CA ARG A 16 -4.43 7.62 -27.00
C ARG A 16 -4.72 8.54 -28.17
N SER A 17 -5.25 9.74 -27.93
CA SER A 17 -5.51 10.72 -28.99
C SER A 17 -4.23 11.30 -29.61
N SER A 18 -3.16 11.43 -28.83
CA SER A 18 -1.87 12.00 -29.24
C SER A 18 -0.69 11.05 -29.11
N ASN A 19 -0.85 9.87 -28.48
CA ASN A 19 0.22 8.98 -28.05
C ASN A 19 1.25 9.66 -27.13
N GLU A 20 0.84 10.70 -26.43
CA GLU A 20 1.67 11.41 -25.48
C GLU A 20 1.72 10.60 -24.17
N LYS A 21 2.91 10.51 -23.57
CA LYS A 21 3.13 9.84 -22.30
C LYS A 21 3.42 10.87 -21.22
N ASN A 22 2.61 10.86 -20.18
CA ASN A 22 2.81 11.66 -18.97
C ASN A 22 3.24 10.72 -17.85
N THR A 23 4.42 10.95 -17.29
CA THR A 23 4.93 10.18 -16.16
C THR A 23 4.85 11.01 -14.88
N GLY A 24 4.49 10.37 -13.77
CA GLY A 24 4.49 10.97 -12.44
C GLY A 24 4.96 9.97 -11.41
N SER A 25 5.56 10.47 -10.33
CA SER A 25 5.90 9.69 -9.15
C SER A 25 5.34 10.37 -7.91
N HIS A 26 4.85 9.57 -6.98
CA HIS A 26 4.33 10.05 -5.70
C HIS A 26 4.88 9.20 -4.56
N ASP A 27 5.35 9.89 -3.51
CA ASP A 27 5.86 9.25 -2.31
C ASP A 27 5.09 9.79 -1.10
N GLU A 28 4.62 8.90 -0.24
CA GLU A 28 3.91 9.30 0.98
C GLU A 28 4.25 8.40 2.17
N ALA A 29 4.43 9.03 3.34
CA ALA A 29 4.61 8.32 4.61
C ALA A 29 3.35 8.41 5.46
N VAL A 30 2.73 7.28 5.76
CA VAL A 30 1.46 7.19 6.46
C VAL A 30 1.59 6.35 7.72
N LEU A 31 1.03 6.83 8.84
CA LEU A 31 0.88 6.03 10.06
C LEU A 31 -0.42 5.22 9.97
N VAL A 32 -0.32 3.91 9.98
CA VAL A 32 -1.45 3.01 9.80
C VAL A 32 -1.55 2.03 10.98
N PRO A 33 -2.73 1.85 11.59
CA PRO A 33 -2.98 0.75 12.50
C PRO A 33 -3.12 -0.57 11.72
N GLU A 34 -2.64 -1.67 12.30
CA GLU A 34 -2.80 -3.00 11.74
C GLU A 34 -3.29 -3.95 12.83
N LEU A 35 -4.27 -4.78 12.53
CA LEU A 35 -4.75 -5.86 13.39
C LEU A 35 -4.19 -7.18 12.90
N PHE A 36 -3.79 -8.07 13.81
CA PHE A 36 -3.26 -9.36 13.41
C PHE A 36 -3.66 -10.47 14.39
N ILE A 37 -3.64 -11.70 13.89
CA ILE A 37 -3.76 -12.94 14.64
C ILE A 37 -2.68 -13.91 14.15
N GLU A 38 -2.09 -14.64 15.09
CA GLU A 38 -0.97 -15.54 14.80
C GLU A 38 -1.19 -16.92 15.41
N ALA A 39 -0.82 -17.96 14.68
CA ALA A 39 -0.61 -19.31 15.18
C ALA A 39 0.89 -19.58 15.28
N VAL A 40 1.38 -19.77 16.48
CA VAL A 40 2.80 -20.04 16.76
C VAL A 40 3.03 -21.53 16.79
N THR A 41 4.06 -21.99 16.09
CA THR A 41 4.50 -23.40 16.04
C THR A 41 5.98 -23.49 16.35
N ASP A 42 6.49 -24.71 16.53
CA ASP A 42 7.93 -24.96 16.75
C ASP A 42 8.79 -24.54 15.55
N SER A 43 8.21 -24.50 14.35
CA SER A 43 8.91 -24.17 13.09
C SER A 43 8.81 -22.71 12.68
N GLY A 44 7.96 -21.93 13.34
CA GLY A 44 7.71 -20.53 13.03
C GLY A 44 6.30 -20.10 13.37
N THR A 45 5.89 -18.99 12.80
CA THR A 45 4.57 -18.40 13.02
C THR A 45 3.86 -18.23 11.67
N ILE A 46 2.57 -18.53 11.64
CA ILE A 46 1.70 -18.19 10.51
C ILE A 46 0.71 -17.15 11.01
N GLY A 47 0.55 -16.08 10.29
CA GLY A 47 -0.30 -14.97 10.68
C GLY A 47 -1.21 -14.49 9.57
N LEU A 48 -2.29 -13.85 10.01
CA LEU A 48 -3.22 -13.10 9.19
C LEU A 48 -3.25 -11.68 9.74
N SER A 49 -3.12 -10.68 8.90
CA SER A 49 -3.31 -9.28 9.31
C SER A 49 -4.30 -8.55 8.40
N TYR A 50 -4.88 -7.53 8.97
CA TYR A 50 -5.80 -6.60 8.32
C TYR A 50 -5.30 -5.17 8.54
N ILE A 51 -5.16 -4.44 7.45
CA ILE A 51 -4.78 -3.03 7.42
C ILE A 51 -5.98 -2.26 6.88
N PRO A 52 -6.54 -1.29 7.63
CA PRO A 52 -7.63 -0.45 7.15
C PRO A 52 -7.22 0.36 5.92
N THR A 53 -8.23 0.86 5.23
CA THR A 53 -8.08 1.79 4.10
C THR A 53 -7.09 2.91 4.40
N LYS A 54 -6.23 3.18 3.43
CA LYS A 54 -5.21 4.22 3.49
C LYS A 54 -5.06 4.90 2.15
N GLU A 55 -4.96 6.22 2.18
CA GLU A 55 -4.55 7.00 1.03
C GLU A 55 -3.08 6.69 0.71
N VAL A 56 -2.78 6.47 -0.55
CA VAL A 56 -1.42 6.18 -1.04
C VAL A 56 -0.94 7.22 -2.05
N GLY A 57 -1.79 8.15 -2.41
CA GLY A 57 -1.44 9.28 -3.24
C GLY A 57 -2.61 10.22 -3.48
N SER A 58 -2.33 11.52 -3.51
CA SER A 58 -3.30 12.50 -3.96
C SER A 58 -2.63 13.62 -4.75
N GLU A 59 -3.25 14.00 -5.83
CA GLU A 59 -2.80 15.12 -6.64
C GLU A 59 -3.95 16.06 -7.00
N SER A 60 -3.68 17.37 -6.96
CA SER A 60 -4.64 18.37 -7.37
C SER A 60 -4.04 19.37 -8.34
N ARG A 61 -4.75 19.62 -9.42
CA ARG A 61 -4.37 20.55 -10.47
C ARG A 61 -5.46 21.59 -10.66
N LYS A 62 -5.06 22.85 -10.82
CA LYS A 62 -5.97 23.91 -11.26
C LYS A 62 -5.70 24.24 -12.70
N ASP A 63 -6.68 24.01 -13.56
CA ASP A 63 -6.66 24.45 -14.94
C ASP A 63 -7.47 25.73 -15.12
N THR A 64 -6.87 26.69 -15.80
CA THR A 64 -7.55 27.90 -16.24
C THR A 64 -7.50 27.91 -17.76
N SER A 65 -8.63 27.62 -18.39
CA SER A 65 -8.74 27.72 -19.86
C SER A 65 -8.52 29.16 -20.31
N THR A 66 -7.58 29.37 -21.23
CA THR A 66 -7.31 30.64 -21.87
C THR A 66 -8.05 30.82 -23.20
N SER A 67 -8.78 29.81 -23.67
CA SER A 67 -9.37 29.75 -25.01
C SER A 67 -10.89 29.56 -25.02
N GLY A 68 -11.63 30.22 -24.13
CA GLY A 68 -13.08 30.36 -24.28
C GLY A 68 -13.92 29.10 -24.01
N ASP A 69 -13.30 27.97 -23.73
CA ASP A 69 -13.99 26.74 -23.36
C ASP A 69 -14.09 26.66 -21.83
N SER A 70 -15.27 27.02 -21.31
CA SER A 70 -15.51 27.09 -19.87
C SER A 70 -15.54 25.70 -19.18
N GLN A 71 -15.46 24.63 -19.94
CA GLN A 71 -15.46 23.26 -19.44
C GLN A 71 -14.11 22.83 -18.85
N ASP A 72 -13.01 23.45 -19.29
CA ASP A 72 -11.67 23.10 -18.82
C ASP A 72 -11.18 23.95 -17.63
N THR A 73 -12.03 24.83 -17.08
CA THR A 73 -11.66 25.64 -15.92
C THR A 73 -12.16 24.98 -14.65
N GLY A 74 -11.24 24.56 -13.77
CA GLY A 74 -11.63 23.94 -12.52
C GLY A 74 -10.45 23.40 -11.71
N THR A 75 -10.77 22.83 -10.56
CA THR A 75 -9.82 22.06 -9.75
C THR A 75 -10.06 20.58 -10.03
N TYR A 76 -9.05 19.89 -10.48
CA TYR A 76 -9.04 18.45 -10.69
C TYR A 76 -8.32 17.82 -9.50
N LYS A 77 -8.93 16.84 -8.87
CA LYS A 77 -8.34 16.09 -7.78
C LYS A 77 -8.41 14.60 -8.13
N ALA A 78 -7.30 13.94 -8.04
CA ALA A 78 -7.18 12.49 -8.13
C ALA A 78 -6.59 11.97 -6.84
N GLU A 79 -7.19 10.96 -6.25
CA GLU A 79 -6.73 10.28 -5.05
C GLU A 79 -6.66 8.79 -5.33
N ALA A 80 -5.66 8.11 -4.77
CA ALA A 80 -5.55 6.68 -4.80
C ALA A 80 -5.53 6.14 -3.37
N GLU A 81 -6.36 5.15 -3.11
CA GLU A 81 -6.48 4.50 -1.81
C GLU A 81 -6.25 2.99 -1.95
N LEU A 82 -5.53 2.40 -1.00
CA LEU A 82 -5.49 0.96 -0.83
C LEU A 82 -6.53 0.54 0.21
N ASP A 83 -7.54 -0.15 -0.27
CA ASP A 83 -8.66 -0.64 0.51
C ASP A 83 -8.52 -2.11 0.88
N ASN A 84 -9.07 -2.48 2.06
CA ASN A 84 -9.26 -3.86 2.46
C ASN A 84 -7.99 -4.72 2.37
N VAL A 85 -6.84 -4.18 2.82
CA VAL A 85 -5.59 -4.91 2.75
C VAL A 85 -5.59 -6.07 3.73
N ILE A 86 -5.54 -7.28 3.20
CA ILE A 86 -5.43 -8.53 3.97
C ILE A 86 -4.11 -9.19 3.63
N GLN A 87 -3.31 -9.51 4.63
CA GLN A 87 -2.05 -10.21 4.46
C GLN A 87 -2.07 -11.57 5.16
N VAL A 88 -1.66 -12.60 4.45
CA VAL A 88 -1.26 -13.89 5.03
C VAL A 88 0.27 -13.93 5.02
N TYR A 89 0.87 -14.29 6.15
CA TYR A 89 2.33 -14.29 6.28
C TYR A 89 2.86 -15.44 7.12
N ALA A 90 4.15 -15.73 6.94
CA ALA A 90 4.92 -16.62 7.79
C ALA A 90 6.14 -15.86 8.34
N ASP A 91 6.39 -16.01 9.65
CA ASP A 91 7.62 -15.57 10.30
C ASP A 91 8.48 -16.82 10.57
N LEU A 92 9.59 -16.92 9.86
CA LEU A 92 10.52 -18.05 9.94
C LEU A 92 11.68 -17.70 10.86
N PRO A 93 11.90 -18.44 11.95
CA PRO A 93 13.02 -18.17 12.85
C PRO A 93 14.35 -18.36 12.10
N MET A 94 15.25 -17.41 12.27
CA MET A 94 16.58 -17.47 11.66
C MET A 94 17.65 -17.72 12.71
N THR A 95 18.17 -16.67 13.28
CA THR A 95 19.26 -16.69 14.24
C THR A 95 19.07 -15.61 15.28
N GLU A 96 19.88 -15.61 16.30
CA GLU A 96 19.93 -14.50 17.25
C GLU A 96 20.97 -13.47 16.81
N MET A 97 20.62 -12.20 16.92
CA MET A 97 21.53 -11.10 16.70
C MET A 97 21.50 -10.16 17.91
N MET A 98 22.65 -9.95 18.55
CA MET A 98 22.78 -9.14 19.77
C MET A 98 21.89 -9.64 20.93
N GLY A 99 21.57 -10.94 20.99
CA GLY A 99 20.69 -11.51 22.01
C GLY A 99 19.18 -11.40 21.72
N TYR A 100 18.81 -10.91 20.53
CA TYR A 100 17.43 -10.87 20.08
C TYR A 100 17.16 -11.92 19.02
N PRO A 101 16.05 -12.69 19.13
CA PRO A 101 15.68 -13.65 18.11
C PRO A 101 15.24 -12.91 16.85
N ILE A 102 15.81 -13.25 15.70
CA ILE A 102 15.48 -12.66 14.41
C ILE A 102 14.66 -13.66 13.60
N HIS A 103 13.63 -13.15 12.95
CA HIS A 103 12.82 -13.91 11.98
C HIS A 103 12.82 -13.25 10.60
N LEU A 104 12.70 -14.08 9.57
CA LEU A 104 12.37 -13.66 8.21
C LEU A 104 10.86 -13.69 8.06
N LYS A 105 10.27 -12.59 7.61
CA LYS A 105 8.86 -12.51 7.24
C LYS A 105 8.71 -12.70 5.74
N LEU A 106 7.80 -13.59 5.34
CA LEU A 106 7.34 -13.76 3.98
C LEU A 106 5.82 -13.65 3.96
N GLY A 107 5.24 -12.87 3.05
CA GLY A 107 3.81 -12.65 3.01
C GLY A 107 3.26 -12.44 1.62
N ILE A 108 1.95 -12.65 1.50
CA ILE A 108 1.15 -12.30 0.33
C ILE A 108 0.04 -11.40 0.83
N GLN A 109 -0.14 -10.26 0.17
CA GLN A 109 -1.21 -9.31 0.46
C GLN A 109 -2.21 -9.27 -0.69
N HIS A 110 -3.47 -9.09 -0.34
CA HIS A 110 -4.53 -8.68 -1.25
C HIS A 110 -4.97 -7.27 -0.85
N ALA A 111 -5.09 -6.39 -1.82
CA ALA A 111 -5.58 -5.03 -1.64
C ALA A 111 -6.44 -4.63 -2.84
N THR A 112 -7.41 -3.75 -2.65
CA THR A 112 -8.10 -3.08 -3.75
C THR A 112 -7.53 -1.69 -3.89
N LEU A 113 -6.97 -1.36 -5.05
CA LEU A 113 -6.59 0.01 -5.39
C LEU A 113 -7.85 0.73 -5.88
N ALA A 114 -8.36 1.64 -5.07
CA ALA A 114 -9.48 2.50 -5.42
C ALA A 114 -8.96 3.83 -5.96
N THR A 115 -9.51 4.26 -7.10
CA THR A 115 -9.19 5.55 -7.71
C THR A 115 -10.37 6.50 -7.49
N LEU A 116 -10.11 7.59 -6.77
CA LEU A 116 -11.11 8.61 -6.44
C LEU A 116 -10.81 9.87 -7.21
N GLU A 117 -11.61 10.15 -8.22
CA GLU A 117 -11.42 11.31 -9.08
C GLU A 117 -12.58 12.31 -8.89
N SER A 118 -12.21 13.55 -8.62
CA SER A 118 -13.14 14.67 -8.63
C SER A 118 -12.79 15.60 -9.79
N LEU A 119 -13.34 15.27 -10.95
CA LEU A 119 -13.00 15.91 -12.21
C LEU A 119 -14.17 16.74 -12.72
N ASN A 120 -13.87 17.94 -13.20
CA ASN A 120 -14.85 18.79 -13.89
C ASN A 120 -15.05 18.35 -15.35
N SER A 121 -13.97 17.91 -15.99
CA SER A 121 -13.91 17.16 -17.23
C SER A 121 -12.65 16.34 -17.17
N GLY A 122 -12.73 15.06 -17.31
CA GLY A 122 -11.56 14.17 -17.20
C GLY A 122 -11.98 12.72 -17.34
N SER A 123 -11.00 11.87 -17.32
CA SER A 123 -11.20 10.44 -17.42
C SER A 123 -11.20 9.85 -16.02
N SER A 124 -12.11 8.94 -15.72
CA SER A 124 -12.08 8.12 -14.53
C SER A 124 -11.50 6.74 -14.85
N TYR A 125 -10.93 6.12 -13.85
CA TYR A 125 -10.30 4.81 -13.95
C TYR A 125 -10.97 3.83 -12.98
N PRO A 126 -11.11 2.55 -13.34
CA PRO A 126 -11.74 1.56 -12.48
C PRO A 126 -10.83 1.16 -11.31
N ASP A 127 -11.47 0.76 -10.21
CA ASP A 127 -10.77 0.08 -9.12
C ASP A 127 -10.23 -1.26 -9.59
N GLN A 128 -9.11 -1.69 -9.00
CA GLN A 128 -8.46 -2.96 -9.34
C GLN A 128 -7.97 -3.68 -8.08
N ASP A 129 -8.21 -4.99 -8.02
CA ASP A 129 -7.62 -5.85 -7.01
C ASP A 129 -6.16 -6.15 -7.37
N LEU A 130 -5.27 -5.98 -6.38
CA LEU A 130 -3.83 -6.18 -6.53
C LEU A 130 -3.34 -7.23 -5.53
N LEU A 131 -2.41 -8.07 -5.99
CA LEU A 131 -1.62 -8.92 -5.11
C LEU A 131 -0.27 -8.27 -4.82
N GLY A 132 0.12 -8.29 -3.55
CA GLY A 132 1.42 -7.82 -3.10
C GLY A 132 2.22 -8.95 -2.48
N TYR A 133 3.53 -8.94 -2.71
CA TYR A 133 4.48 -9.90 -2.14
C TYR A 133 5.39 -9.20 -1.15
N THR A 134 5.37 -9.69 0.08
CA THR A 134 6.10 -9.08 1.20
C THR A 134 7.31 -9.92 1.59
N ILE A 135 8.43 -9.25 1.77
CA ILE A 135 9.61 -9.77 2.46
C ILE A 135 9.99 -8.81 3.58
N GLY A 136 10.49 -9.35 4.69
CA GLY A 136 10.92 -8.51 5.81
C GLY A 136 11.72 -9.25 6.85
N PHE A 137 12.18 -8.50 7.81
CA PHE A 137 12.88 -9.01 9.00
C PHE A 137 12.28 -8.40 10.24
N GLY A 138 12.30 -9.15 11.33
CA GLY A 138 11.82 -8.67 12.59
C GLY A 138 12.40 -9.40 13.77
N THR A 139 12.03 -8.89 14.93
CA THR A 139 12.28 -9.53 16.21
C THR A 139 10.99 -9.56 17.02
N LYS A 140 10.84 -10.56 17.88
CA LYS A 140 9.74 -10.65 18.84
C LYS A 140 10.24 -11.19 20.16
N GLY A 141 9.64 -10.75 21.23
CA GLY A 141 9.99 -11.19 22.58
C GLY A 141 8.88 -10.94 23.57
N ASP A 142 8.95 -11.66 24.69
CA ASP A 142 7.96 -11.49 25.76
C ASP A 142 8.18 -10.17 26.49
N LEU A 143 7.08 -9.57 26.94
CA LEU A 143 7.11 -8.38 27.78
C LEU A 143 6.99 -8.79 29.25
N ASP A 144 7.95 -8.36 30.08
CA ASP A 144 8.01 -8.70 31.51
C ASP A 144 6.85 -8.09 32.34
N TYR A 145 6.05 -7.22 31.76
CA TYR A 145 5.01 -6.44 32.43
C TYR A 145 3.63 -7.10 32.49
N GLY A 146 3.49 -8.32 32.05
CA GLY A 146 2.17 -8.96 32.12
C GLY A 146 2.24 -10.37 31.58
N ASN A 147 1.51 -11.24 32.21
CA ASN A 147 1.34 -12.58 31.75
C ASN A 147 0.79 -12.55 30.33
N ASN A 148 1.51 -13.18 29.39
CA ASN A 148 1.09 -13.40 28.01
C ASN A 148 1.21 -12.22 27.02
N LEU A 149 1.82 -11.09 27.38
CA LEU A 149 2.11 -10.01 26.43
C LEU A 149 3.45 -10.25 25.72
N TYR A 150 3.50 -9.92 24.45
CA TYR A 150 4.72 -9.93 23.65
C TYR A 150 4.79 -8.72 22.72
N TYR A 151 5.99 -8.36 22.30
CA TYR A 151 6.21 -7.33 21.30
C TYR A 151 6.72 -7.96 20.00
N LYS A 152 6.49 -7.25 18.89
CA LYS A 152 7.14 -7.46 17.59
C LYS A 152 7.63 -6.12 17.05
N ALA A 153 8.83 -6.11 16.48
CA ALA A 153 9.35 -4.99 15.70
C ALA A 153 9.82 -5.54 14.37
N GLU A 154 9.35 -4.97 13.27
CA GLU A 154 9.55 -5.50 11.92
C GLU A 154 9.85 -4.37 10.94
N ALA A 155 10.69 -4.68 9.94
CA ALA A 155 10.85 -3.88 8.74
C ALA A 155 10.48 -4.75 7.54
N THR A 156 9.59 -4.26 6.69
CA THR A 156 9.05 -5.01 5.55
C THR A 156 9.11 -4.18 4.28
N TYR A 157 9.27 -4.89 3.17
CA TYR A 157 9.11 -4.38 1.82
C TYR A 157 8.04 -5.19 1.13
N THR A 158 7.11 -4.51 0.46
CA THR A 158 6.06 -5.14 -0.34
C THR A 158 6.06 -4.54 -1.73
N ALA A 159 6.11 -5.39 -2.75
CA ALA A 159 5.86 -5.03 -4.13
C ALA A 159 4.47 -5.55 -4.53
N PHE A 160 3.64 -4.69 -5.07
CA PHE A 160 2.33 -5.06 -5.62
C PHE A 160 2.46 -5.38 -7.11
N GLU A 161 1.48 -6.10 -7.65
CA GLU A 161 1.29 -6.22 -9.09
C GLU A 161 0.98 -4.85 -9.68
N ASP A 162 1.37 -4.67 -10.95
CA ASP A 162 1.14 -3.40 -11.64
C ASP A 162 -0.35 -3.11 -11.78
N TYR A 163 -0.73 -1.88 -11.52
CA TYR A 163 -2.04 -1.38 -11.86
C TYR A 163 -2.07 -1.00 -13.34
N GLU A 164 -3.00 -1.56 -14.08
CA GLU A 164 -3.20 -1.24 -15.50
C GLU A 164 -4.68 -1.02 -15.78
N ALA A 165 -5.05 0.18 -16.25
CA ALA A 165 -6.43 0.49 -16.55
C ALA A 165 -6.57 1.41 -17.77
N ASP A 166 -7.67 1.19 -18.50
CA ASP A 166 -8.15 2.11 -19.52
C ASP A 166 -9.24 3.00 -18.90
N SER A 167 -9.21 4.30 -19.22
CA SER A 167 -10.20 5.24 -18.74
C SER A 167 -11.55 5.07 -19.42
N ASP A 168 -12.59 5.66 -18.82
CA ASP A 168 -13.96 5.70 -19.37
C ASP A 168 -14.14 6.69 -20.54
N SER A 169 -13.10 7.47 -20.89
CA SER A 169 -13.13 8.43 -22.00
C SER A 169 -13.12 7.76 -23.38
N SER A 170 -13.45 8.51 -24.44
CA SER A 170 -13.39 8.00 -25.82
C SER A 170 -12.65 9.00 -26.72
N PRO A 171 -11.45 8.65 -27.24
CA PRO A 171 -10.70 7.41 -27.01
C PRO A 171 -10.18 7.29 -25.56
N ALA A 172 -10.18 6.08 -25.04
CA ALA A 172 -9.74 5.80 -23.67
C ALA A 172 -8.23 6.08 -23.50
N ASN A 173 -7.84 6.74 -22.42
CA ASN A 173 -6.44 6.83 -21.99
C ASN A 173 -6.07 5.57 -21.23
N ARG A 174 -4.79 5.21 -21.20
CA ARG A 174 -4.27 4.08 -20.44
C ARG A 174 -3.36 4.58 -19.33
N VAL A 175 -3.57 4.10 -18.12
CA VAL A 175 -2.68 4.30 -16.97
C VAL A 175 -2.03 2.98 -16.61
N GLU A 176 -0.74 3.03 -16.33
CA GLU A 176 0.08 1.96 -15.76
C GLU A 176 0.78 2.52 -14.53
N ALA A 177 0.71 1.82 -13.38
CA ALA A 177 1.38 2.26 -12.16
C ALA A 177 1.99 1.08 -11.40
N GLU A 178 3.24 1.27 -10.96
CA GLU A 178 3.95 0.37 -10.05
C GLU A 178 3.79 0.91 -8.62
N ILE A 179 3.47 0.04 -7.66
CA ILE A 179 3.23 0.41 -6.27
C ILE A 179 4.12 -0.43 -5.36
N GLU A 180 4.90 0.24 -4.53
CA GLU A 180 5.77 -0.36 -3.54
C GLU A 180 5.49 0.21 -2.15
N ASP A 181 5.74 -0.59 -1.11
CA ASP A 181 5.56 -0.19 0.29
C ASP A 181 6.75 -0.65 1.14
N ILE A 182 7.38 0.29 1.82
CA ILE A 182 8.36 0.00 2.87
C ILE A 182 7.72 0.35 4.20
N ALA A 183 7.62 -0.62 5.12
CA ALA A 183 7.02 -0.37 6.42
C ALA A 183 7.95 -0.70 7.58
N VAL A 184 7.89 0.14 8.61
CA VAL A 184 8.44 -0.15 9.93
C VAL A 184 7.26 -0.31 10.90
N LYS A 185 7.18 -1.49 11.53
CA LYS A 185 6.04 -1.91 12.33
C LYS A 185 6.45 -2.18 13.77
N PHE A 186 5.65 -1.70 14.71
CA PHE A 186 5.75 -2.07 16.11
C PHE A 186 4.41 -2.61 16.60
N SER A 187 4.41 -3.79 17.17
CA SER A 187 3.21 -4.51 17.57
C SER A 187 3.28 -4.96 19.02
N ILE A 188 2.13 -5.00 19.67
CA ILE A 188 1.92 -5.67 20.94
C ILE A 188 0.86 -6.74 20.73
N GLY A 189 1.17 -7.95 21.13
CA GLY A 189 0.28 -9.09 21.05
C GLY A 189 0.01 -9.71 22.42
N TYR A 190 -1.06 -10.49 22.48
CA TYR A 190 -1.45 -11.26 23.66
C TYR A 190 -1.54 -12.74 23.30
N LYS A 191 -0.88 -13.60 24.10
CA LYS A 191 -0.91 -15.07 23.97
C LYS A 191 -2.07 -15.62 24.79
N PHE A 192 -2.90 -16.46 24.22
CA PHE A 192 -4.04 -17.12 24.90
C PHE A 192 -4.00 -18.64 24.72
#